data_df898045753fa7e69de42b481447d243
#
_entry.id   df898045753fa7e69de42b481447d243
#
_cell.length_a   1.000
_cell.length_b   1.000
_cell.length_c   1.000
_cell.angle_alpha   90.00
_cell.angle_beta   90.00
_cell.angle_gamma   90.00
#
_symmetry.space_group_name_H-M   'P 1'
#
loop_
_entity.id
_entity.type
_entity.pdbx_description
1 polymer ?
#
loop_
_entity_poly.entity_id
_entity_poly.type
_entity_poly.pdbx_seq_one_letter_code
_entity_poly.pdbx_strand_id
1 'polypeptide(L)'
;LPDMEYEMVELAGAWGRERYPQTRKLGYGTQAVYSMRGCSSHQFNPFLMLKRSNTDEHQGEAIGCSLIYSGDFLAQVEVDNFDVTRVVMGIHPNEFRWEMAKGESFQTPEMVMVYSDRGMNQMSRTFHDLYRTRLARGVWRDKARPILINNWEATYFDFNEEKPVLKAV
;
A
#
# COMPACT_ATOMS: atom_id res chain seq x y z
N LEU A 1 4.72 26.35 -1.14
CA LEU A 1 4.05 27.02 -2.26
C LEU A 1 2.91 26.14 -2.72
N PRO A 2 1.76 26.70 -3.14
CA PRO A 2 0.68 25.93 -3.76
C PRO A 2 1.22 25.18 -4.98
N ASP A 3 0.89 23.91 -5.11
CA ASP A 3 1.35 23.05 -6.19
C ASP A 3 0.37 21.91 -6.41
N MET A 4 -0.27 21.86 -7.53
CA MET A 4 -1.19 20.80 -7.94
C MET A 4 -0.67 19.97 -9.13
N GLU A 5 0.52 20.26 -9.63
CA GLU A 5 1.08 19.60 -10.81
C GLU A 5 1.65 18.21 -10.53
N TYR A 6 0.84 17.39 -9.86
CA TYR A 6 1.17 15.99 -9.59
C TYR A 6 0.18 15.05 -10.29
N GLU A 7 0.66 13.87 -10.52
CA GLU A 7 -0.15 12.69 -10.83
C GLU A 7 -0.17 11.79 -9.60
N MET A 8 -1.35 11.29 -9.23
CA MET A 8 -1.52 10.27 -8.19
C MET A 8 -1.39 8.89 -8.81
N VAL A 9 -0.55 8.05 -8.22
CA VAL A 9 -0.46 6.64 -8.57
C VAL A 9 -0.94 5.80 -7.41
N GLU A 10 -1.85 4.88 -7.68
CA GLU A 10 -2.32 3.87 -6.75
C GLU A 10 -2.13 2.46 -7.31
N LEU A 11 -2.19 1.47 -6.41
CA LEU A 11 -2.10 0.06 -6.75
C LEU A 11 -3.49 -0.57 -6.63
N ALA A 12 -4.12 -0.81 -7.77
CA ALA A 12 -5.44 -1.42 -7.86
C ALA A 12 -5.35 -2.91 -8.21
N GLY A 13 -6.43 -3.64 -8.05
CA GLY A 13 -6.45 -5.02 -8.48
C GLY A 13 -7.71 -5.79 -8.12
N ALA A 14 -7.61 -7.08 -8.38
CA ALA A 14 -8.60 -8.08 -8.01
C ALA A 14 -7.86 -9.36 -7.63
N TRP A 15 -8.57 -10.34 -7.09
CA TRP A 15 -8.00 -11.65 -6.81
C TRP A 15 -7.30 -12.25 -8.06
N GLY A 16 -6.05 -12.68 -7.88
CA GLY A 16 -5.21 -13.22 -8.96
C GLY A 16 -4.58 -12.17 -9.89
N ARG A 17 -4.84 -10.89 -9.69
CA ARG A 17 -4.27 -9.78 -10.48
C ARG A 17 -4.16 -8.51 -9.64
N GLU A 18 -3.34 -8.58 -8.62
CA GLU A 18 -3.16 -7.48 -7.66
C GLU A 18 -2.05 -6.51 -8.09
N ARG A 19 -2.07 -5.34 -7.46
CA ARG A 19 -1.00 -4.33 -7.57
C ARG A 19 -0.78 -3.78 -8.98
N TYR A 20 -1.86 -3.64 -9.73
CA TYR A 20 -1.80 -2.98 -11.02
C TYR A 20 -1.72 -1.46 -10.83
N PRO A 21 -0.62 -0.81 -11.28
CA PRO A 21 -0.47 0.64 -11.13
C PRO A 21 -1.52 1.39 -11.97
N GLN A 22 -2.20 2.32 -11.33
CA GLN A 22 -3.11 3.27 -11.97
C GLN A 22 -2.58 4.67 -11.76
N THR A 23 -2.53 5.47 -12.81
CA THR A 23 -2.10 6.86 -12.76
C THR A 23 -3.28 7.77 -13.07
N ARG A 24 -3.51 8.77 -12.22
CA ARG A 24 -4.54 9.80 -12.40
C ARG A 24 -3.94 11.17 -12.26
N LYS A 25 -4.29 12.10 -13.14
CA LYS A 25 -4.00 13.51 -12.93
C LYS A 25 -4.82 14.03 -11.76
N LEU A 26 -4.19 14.85 -10.92
CA LEU A 26 -4.93 15.55 -9.87
C LEU A 26 -5.83 16.63 -10.48
N GLY A 27 -6.98 16.79 -9.87
CA GLY A 27 -7.93 17.87 -10.14
C GLY A 27 -8.46 18.41 -8.82
N TYR A 28 -9.19 19.53 -8.85
CA TYR A 28 -9.81 20.09 -7.65
C TYR A 28 -10.74 19.09 -6.96
N GLY A 29 -10.70 19.10 -5.63
CA GLY A 29 -11.43 18.17 -4.78
C GLY A 29 -10.62 16.96 -4.37
N THR A 30 -11.30 15.92 -3.91
CA THR A 30 -10.67 14.74 -3.31
C THR A 30 -10.66 13.55 -4.25
N GLN A 31 -9.48 12.94 -4.41
CA GLN A 31 -9.30 11.64 -5.05
C GLN A 31 -8.82 10.65 -3.99
N ALA A 32 -9.47 9.50 -3.89
CA ALA A 32 -9.23 8.56 -2.81
C ALA A 32 -9.21 7.10 -3.27
N VAL A 33 -8.48 6.28 -2.53
CA VAL A 33 -8.55 4.82 -2.50
C VAL A 33 -8.74 4.36 -1.07
N TYR A 34 -9.47 3.26 -0.88
CA TYR A 34 -9.85 2.82 0.46
C TYR A 34 -10.21 1.33 0.50
N SER A 35 -10.31 0.81 1.70
CA SER A 35 -10.97 -0.46 1.99
C SER A 35 -11.92 -0.30 3.18
N MET A 36 -13.12 -0.92 3.08
CA MET A 36 -14.10 -1.07 4.16
C MET A 36 -14.51 -2.56 4.28
N ARG A 37 -13.54 -3.47 4.15
CA ARG A 37 -13.76 -4.92 4.10
C ARG A 37 -13.25 -5.66 5.35
N GLY A 38 -12.93 -4.90 6.40
CA GLY A 38 -12.29 -5.42 7.61
C GLY A 38 -10.79 -5.63 7.47
N CYS A 39 -10.24 -5.44 6.27
CA CYS A 39 -8.80 -5.53 5.99
C CYS A 39 -8.41 -4.67 4.80
N SER A 40 -7.11 -4.37 4.68
CA SER A 40 -6.54 -3.82 3.44
C SER A 40 -6.66 -4.88 2.36
N SER A 41 -7.51 -4.64 1.36
CA SER A 41 -7.89 -5.64 0.36
C SER A 41 -6.93 -5.67 -0.84
N HIS A 42 -7.10 -6.68 -1.70
CA HIS A 42 -6.44 -6.76 -2.99
C HIS A 42 -6.95 -5.72 -4.00
N GLN A 43 -8.10 -5.07 -3.72
CA GLN A 43 -8.68 -4.06 -4.60
C GLN A 43 -7.85 -2.78 -4.63
N PHE A 44 -7.40 -2.31 -3.46
CA PHE A 44 -6.46 -1.22 -3.32
C PHE A 44 -5.49 -1.51 -2.20
N ASN A 45 -4.21 -1.20 -2.42
CA ASN A 45 -3.21 -1.25 -1.36
C ASN A 45 -3.24 0.04 -0.52
N PRO A 46 -2.85 -0.01 0.76
CA PRO A 46 -2.72 1.17 1.62
C PRO A 46 -1.45 1.97 1.25
N PHE A 47 -1.37 2.34 -0.01
CA PHE A 47 -0.26 3.03 -0.65
C PHE A 47 -0.78 4.01 -1.70
N LEU A 48 -0.15 5.17 -1.76
CA LEU A 48 -0.27 6.08 -2.88
C LEU A 48 1.07 6.76 -3.15
N MET A 49 1.26 7.22 -4.37
CA MET A 49 2.42 8.01 -4.75
C MET A 49 1.95 9.26 -5.50
N LEU A 50 2.61 10.37 -5.23
CA LEU A 50 2.57 11.56 -6.06
C LEU A 50 3.84 11.61 -6.90
N LYS A 51 3.70 11.86 -8.18
CA LYS A 51 4.84 12.04 -9.09
C LYS A 51 4.60 13.18 -10.06
N ARG A 52 5.66 13.75 -10.60
CA ARG A 52 5.54 14.66 -11.75
C ARG A 52 5.23 13.88 -13.02
N SER A 53 4.63 14.52 -13.99
CA SER A 53 4.26 13.88 -15.27
C SER A 53 5.46 13.35 -16.06
N ASN A 54 6.64 13.93 -15.86
CA ASN A 54 7.89 13.50 -16.49
C ASN A 54 8.70 12.50 -15.65
N THR A 55 8.17 12.06 -14.50
CA THR A 55 8.83 11.06 -13.65
C THR A 55 8.65 9.66 -14.22
N ASP A 56 9.79 8.98 -14.35
CA ASP A 56 9.86 7.56 -14.71
C ASP A 56 10.59 6.73 -13.62
N GLU A 57 11.04 5.54 -13.97
CA GLU A 57 11.76 4.64 -13.04
C GLU A 57 13.12 5.21 -12.59
N HIS A 58 13.76 6.07 -13.38
CA HIS A 58 15.17 6.47 -13.22
C HIS A 58 15.37 7.97 -12.98
N GLN A 59 14.37 8.78 -13.22
CA GLN A 59 14.45 10.23 -13.10
C GLN A 59 13.12 10.85 -12.64
N GLY A 60 13.22 12.08 -12.15
CA GLY A 60 12.08 12.89 -11.75
C GLY A 60 11.69 12.69 -10.29
N GLU A 61 10.74 13.51 -9.85
CA GLU A 61 10.28 13.59 -8.48
C GLU A 61 9.15 12.59 -8.19
N ALA A 62 9.31 11.82 -7.14
CA ALA A 62 8.30 10.90 -6.62
C ALA A 62 8.21 10.99 -5.09
N ILE A 63 6.99 11.05 -4.56
CA ILE A 63 6.68 11.03 -3.13
C ILE A 63 5.77 9.84 -2.88
N GLY A 64 6.31 8.76 -2.32
CA GLY A 64 5.55 7.58 -1.94
C GLY A 64 5.04 7.69 -0.52
N CYS A 65 3.79 7.31 -0.28
CA CYS A 65 3.14 7.26 1.02
C CYS A 65 2.59 5.85 1.26
N SER A 66 2.99 5.21 2.34
CA SER A 66 2.55 3.87 2.72
C SER A 66 2.02 3.88 4.14
N LEU A 67 0.80 3.42 4.34
CA LEU A 67 0.22 3.24 5.67
C LEU A 67 0.63 1.86 6.21
N ILE A 68 1.22 1.83 7.40
CA ILE A 68 1.63 0.60 8.08
C ILE A 68 0.44 0.06 8.87
N TYR A 69 -0.53 -0.48 8.15
CA TYR A 69 -1.78 -0.97 8.71
C TYR A 69 -2.43 -2.00 7.78
N SER A 70 -3.08 -2.99 8.35
CA SER A 70 -3.71 -4.09 7.59
C SER A 70 -5.25 -4.11 7.67
N GLY A 71 -5.84 -3.17 8.41
CA GLY A 71 -7.30 -3.02 8.52
C GLY A 71 -7.90 -2.12 7.45
N ASP A 72 -9.11 -1.64 7.71
CA ASP A 72 -9.81 -0.69 6.85
C ASP A 72 -9.08 0.65 6.84
N PHE A 73 -8.81 1.15 5.65
CA PHE A 73 -8.01 2.36 5.46
C PHE A 73 -8.65 3.32 4.48
N LEU A 74 -8.29 4.58 4.62
CA LEU A 74 -8.51 5.64 3.66
C LEU A 74 -7.16 6.27 3.31
N ALA A 75 -6.89 6.42 2.01
CA ALA A 75 -5.78 7.19 1.49
C ALA A 75 -6.32 8.16 0.45
N GLN A 76 -6.14 9.45 0.66
CA GLN A 76 -6.69 10.47 -0.21
C GLN A 76 -5.72 11.60 -0.49
N VAL A 77 -5.89 12.20 -1.66
CA VAL A 77 -5.24 13.43 -2.08
C VAL A 77 -6.32 14.46 -2.38
N GLU A 78 -6.24 15.59 -1.77
CA GLU A 78 -7.12 16.74 -2.01
C GLU A 78 -6.32 17.88 -2.64
N VAL A 79 -6.89 18.48 -3.67
CA VAL A 79 -6.45 19.78 -4.19
C VAL A 79 -7.52 20.80 -3.89
N ASP A 80 -7.18 21.80 -3.11
CA ASP A 80 -8.10 22.86 -2.75
C ASP A 80 -8.14 24.00 -3.81
N ASN A 81 -9.00 24.99 -3.56
CA ASN A 81 -9.19 26.14 -4.46
C ASN A 81 -8.02 27.15 -4.44
N PHE A 82 -6.97 26.87 -3.69
CA PHE A 82 -5.72 27.63 -3.66
C PHE A 82 -4.55 26.83 -4.25
N ASP A 83 -4.84 25.76 -5.01
CA ASP A 83 -3.87 24.84 -5.62
C ASP A 83 -2.99 24.10 -4.61
N VAL A 84 -3.43 24.01 -3.35
CA VAL A 84 -2.69 23.28 -2.32
C VAL A 84 -3.07 21.80 -2.36
N THR A 85 -2.06 20.97 -2.55
CA THR A 85 -2.20 19.50 -2.50
C THR A 85 -1.97 18.99 -1.07
N ARG A 86 -2.94 18.22 -0.55
CA ARG A 86 -2.87 17.57 0.76
C ARG A 86 -3.01 16.06 0.62
N VAL A 87 -2.19 15.33 1.34
CA VAL A 87 -2.29 13.87 1.47
C VAL A 87 -2.78 13.53 2.86
N VAL A 88 -3.80 12.69 2.96
CA VAL A 88 -4.32 12.14 4.21
C VAL A 88 -4.39 10.63 4.09
N MET A 89 -3.82 9.93 5.07
CA MET A 89 -3.91 8.48 5.17
C MET A 89 -4.17 8.06 6.61
N GLY A 90 -4.98 7.03 6.81
CA GLY A 90 -5.28 6.52 8.13
C GLY A 90 -6.33 5.42 8.14
N ILE A 91 -6.84 5.13 9.32
CA ILE A 91 -8.00 4.24 9.50
C ILE A 91 -9.20 4.85 8.78
N HIS A 92 -9.96 4.03 8.07
CA HIS A 92 -11.17 4.49 7.42
C HIS A 92 -12.19 4.97 8.47
N PRO A 93 -12.76 6.18 8.34
CA PRO A 93 -13.62 6.75 9.37
C PRO A 93 -15.01 6.08 9.45
N ASN A 94 -15.41 5.32 8.41
CA ASN A 94 -16.69 4.64 8.41
C ASN A 94 -16.74 3.56 9.51
N GLU A 95 -17.75 3.65 10.38
CA GLU A 95 -17.96 2.75 11.51
C GLU A 95 -16.80 2.67 12.52
N PHE A 96 -15.76 3.50 12.36
CA PHE A 96 -14.67 3.59 13.34
C PHE A 96 -15.04 4.59 14.44
N ARG A 97 -15.04 4.09 15.67
CA ARG A 97 -15.22 4.91 16.87
C ARG A 97 -14.29 4.42 17.97
N TRP A 98 -13.59 5.34 18.60
CA TRP A 98 -12.73 5.06 19.73
C TRP A 98 -13.07 6.00 20.87
N GLU A 99 -13.55 5.47 21.99
CA GLU A 99 -13.85 6.25 23.20
C GLU A 99 -12.59 6.28 24.08
N MET A 100 -12.20 7.45 24.52
CA MET A 100 -11.04 7.64 25.39
C MET A 100 -11.48 8.25 26.71
N ALA A 101 -11.10 7.61 27.83
CA ALA A 101 -11.24 8.16 29.15
C ALA A 101 -10.15 9.22 29.42
N LYS A 102 -10.34 10.02 30.48
CA LYS A 102 -9.35 11.02 30.88
C LYS A 102 -8.00 10.37 31.21
N GLY A 103 -6.95 10.77 30.52
CA GLY A 103 -5.58 10.26 30.70
C GLY A 103 -5.22 9.08 29.79
N GLU A 104 -6.14 8.55 29.00
CA GLU A 104 -5.85 7.55 27.99
C GLU A 104 -5.27 8.18 26.72
N SER A 105 -4.54 7.39 25.94
CA SER A 105 -4.01 7.76 24.64
C SER A 105 -4.32 6.69 23.60
N PHE A 106 -4.53 7.12 22.38
CA PHE A 106 -4.68 6.23 21.22
C PHE A 106 -3.58 6.54 20.21
N GLN A 107 -2.83 5.51 19.82
CA GLN A 107 -1.84 5.64 18.77
C GLN A 107 -2.45 5.23 17.43
N THR A 108 -2.49 6.16 16.48
CA THR A 108 -2.88 5.87 15.10
C THR A 108 -1.84 5.00 14.39
N PRO A 109 -2.22 4.27 13.34
CA PRO A 109 -1.23 3.67 12.42
C PRO A 109 -0.25 4.72 11.89
N GLU A 110 0.98 4.27 11.65
CA GLU A 110 2.02 5.11 11.07
C GLU A 110 1.85 5.23 9.55
N MET A 111 1.95 6.42 9.02
CA MET A 111 2.14 6.67 7.59
C MET A 111 3.61 6.99 7.36
N VAL A 112 4.25 6.21 6.50
CA VAL A 112 5.65 6.43 6.10
C VAL A 112 5.67 7.11 4.75
N MET A 113 6.44 8.19 4.67
CA MET A 113 6.64 8.94 3.43
C MET A 113 8.09 8.82 2.96
N VAL A 114 8.28 8.58 1.68
CA VAL A 114 9.58 8.54 1.02
C VAL A 114 9.59 9.53 -0.15
N TYR A 115 10.58 10.39 -0.17
CA TYR A 115 10.85 11.31 -1.27
C TYR A 115 12.00 10.78 -2.13
N SER A 116 11.90 10.94 -3.44
CA SER A 116 12.96 10.68 -4.40
C SER A 116 12.97 11.76 -5.48
N ASP A 117 14.15 12.23 -5.82
CA ASP A 117 14.43 13.07 -6.99
C ASP A 117 15.07 12.27 -8.15
N ARG A 118 15.19 10.95 -7.96
CA ARG A 118 15.81 9.98 -8.89
C ARG A 118 14.85 8.91 -9.35
N GLY A 119 13.59 9.28 -9.55
CA GLY A 119 12.57 8.42 -10.08
C GLY A 119 11.95 7.45 -9.08
N MET A 120 11.01 6.67 -9.60
CA MET A 120 10.19 5.74 -8.79
C MET A 120 11.01 4.57 -8.24
N ASN A 121 12.06 4.14 -8.95
CA ASN A 121 12.88 3.01 -8.55
C ASN A 121 13.64 3.29 -7.24
N GLN A 122 14.19 4.49 -7.10
CA GLN A 122 14.87 4.89 -5.85
C GLN A 122 13.89 4.97 -4.69
N MET A 123 12.71 5.53 -4.88
CA MET A 123 11.63 5.58 -3.89
C MET A 123 11.24 4.17 -3.45
N SER A 124 11.00 3.26 -4.40
CA SER A 124 10.64 1.87 -4.14
C SER A 124 11.72 1.12 -3.34
N ARG A 125 13.00 1.26 -3.72
CA ARG A 125 14.11 0.64 -2.98
C ARG A 125 14.20 1.13 -1.55
N THR A 126 13.98 2.41 -1.30
CA THR A 126 13.97 2.98 0.04
C THR A 126 12.85 2.35 0.90
N PHE A 127 11.65 2.13 0.35
CA PHE A 127 10.61 1.37 1.03
C PHE A 127 11.01 -0.08 1.28
N HIS A 128 11.64 -0.75 0.32
CA HIS A 128 12.08 -2.13 0.51
C HIS A 128 13.10 -2.25 1.64
N ASP A 129 14.03 -1.31 1.76
CA ASP A 129 15.00 -1.29 2.85
C ASP A 129 14.33 -1.05 4.20
N LEU A 130 13.36 -0.13 4.26
CA LEU A 130 12.54 0.07 5.44
C LEU A 130 11.80 -1.20 5.85
N TYR A 131 11.14 -1.86 4.91
CA TYR A 131 10.35 -3.07 5.19
C TYR A 131 11.24 -4.22 5.67
N ARG A 132 12.41 -4.43 5.05
CA ARG A 132 13.35 -5.46 5.46
C ARG A 132 13.95 -5.21 6.84
N THR A 133 14.29 -3.96 7.15
CA THR A 133 15.06 -3.63 8.35
C THR A 133 14.19 -3.26 9.55
N ARG A 134 12.97 -2.72 9.30
CA ARG A 134 12.12 -2.16 10.35
C ARG A 134 10.77 -2.86 10.48
N LEU A 135 10.16 -3.28 9.40
CA LEU A 135 8.83 -3.88 9.42
C LEU A 135 8.90 -5.41 9.60
N ALA A 136 9.73 -6.09 8.83
CA ALA A 136 9.92 -7.53 8.97
C ALA A 136 10.51 -7.88 10.34
N ARG A 137 9.90 -8.82 11.06
CA ARG A 137 10.24 -9.21 12.42
C ARG A 137 10.33 -10.74 12.55
N GLY A 138 10.89 -11.18 13.67
CA GLY A 138 11.01 -12.60 14.00
C GLY A 138 12.10 -13.32 13.20
N VAL A 139 12.13 -14.63 13.33
CA VAL A 139 13.16 -15.50 12.75
C VAL A 139 13.25 -15.39 11.21
N TRP A 140 12.15 -15.07 10.57
CA TRP A 140 12.05 -15.02 9.10
C TRP A 140 12.46 -13.68 8.49
N ARG A 141 12.89 -12.72 9.29
CA ARG A 141 13.49 -11.49 8.77
C ARG A 141 14.81 -11.77 8.05
N ASP A 142 15.65 -12.60 8.67
CA ASP A 142 17.03 -12.85 8.23
C ASP A 142 17.26 -14.29 7.75
N LYS A 143 16.24 -15.14 7.82
CA LYS A 143 16.29 -16.55 7.42
C LYS A 143 15.37 -16.80 6.22
N ALA A 144 15.85 -17.59 5.27
CA ALA A 144 15.04 -18.06 4.16
C ALA A 144 13.81 -18.81 4.67
N ARG A 145 12.66 -18.54 4.08
CA ARG A 145 11.41 -19.24 4.38
C ARG A 145 11.40 -20.62 3.74
N PRO A 146 10.71 -21.59 4.33
CA PRO A 146 10.46 -22.88 3.67
C PRO A 146 9.76 -22.67 2.34
N ILE A 147 10.00 -23.59 1.42
CA ILE A 147 9.23 -23.67 0.17
C ILE A 147 7.81 -24.08 0.52
N LEU A 148 6.83 -23.26 0.13
CA LEU A 148 5.42 -23.54 0.30
C LEU A 148 4.82 -23.90 -1.05
N ILE A 149 4.05 -25.01 -1.07
CA ILE A 149 3.29 -25.44 -2.24
C ILE A 149 1.82 -25.25 -1.95
N ASN A 150 1.12 -24.53 -2.82
CA ASN A 150 -0.33 -24.48 -2.84
C ASN A 150 -0.83 -25.47 -3.91
N ASN A 151 -1.55 -26.49 -3.47
CA ASN A 151 -2.06 -27.56 -4.34
C ASN A 151 -3.55 -27.40 -4.68
N TRP A 152 -4.17 -26.26 -4.34
CA TRP A 152 -5.62 -26.09 -4.47
C TRP A 152 -6.12 -26.36 -5.88
N GLU A 153 -5.52 -25.78 -6.90
CA GLU A 153 -5.93 -25.95 -8.30
C GLU A 153 -5.65 -27.35 -8.84
N ALA A 154 -4.74 -28.11 -8.22
CA ALA A 154 -4.37 -29.45 -8.67
C ALA A 154 -5.25 -30.56 -8.06
N THR A 155 -5.67 -30.39 -6.82
CA THR A 155 -6.28 -31.50 -6.06
C THR A 155 -7.53 -31.11 -5.28
N TYR A 156 -7.80 -29.82 -5.11
CA TYR A 156 -8.86 -29.30 -4.20
C TYR A 156 -8.76 -29.94 -2.82
N PHE A 157 -9.77 -30.69 -2.41
CA PHE A 157 -9.82 -31.40 -1.10
C PHE A 157 -9.31 -32.87 -1.19
N ASP A 158 -9.04 -33.40 -2.39
CA ASP A 158 -8.63 -34.78 -2.59
C ASP A 158 -7.10 -34.94 -2.53
N PHE A 159 -6.53 -34.76 -1.36
CA PHE A 159 -5.10 -34.97 -1.11
C PHE A 159 -4.85 -35.52 0.30
N ASN A 160 -3.76 -36.26 0.44
CA ASN A 160 -3.21 -36.75 1.69
C ASN A 160 -1.69 -36.93 1.57
N GLU A 161 -1.02 -37.39 2.63
CA GLU A 161 0.44 -37.60 2.66
C GLU A 161 0.93 -38.60 1.59
N GLU A 162 0.09 -39.56 1.21
CA GLU A 162 0.44 -40.62 0.25
C GLU A 162 0.26 -40.19 -1.22
N LYS A 163 -0.56 -39.19 -1.48
CA LYS A 163 -0.75 -38.63 -2.82
C LYS A 163 0.22 -37.44 -3.02
N PRO A 164 1.43 -37.66 -3.56
CA PRO A 164 2.35 -36.56 -3.78
C PRO A 164 1.78 -35.63 -4.84
N VAL A 165 1.61 -34.37 -4.47
CA VAL A 165 1.20 -33.24 -5.34
C VAL A 165 2.17 -33.08 -6.55
N LEU A 166 3.31 -33.71 -6.49
CA LEU A 166 4.42 -33.55 -7.43
C LEU A 166 4.31 -34.37 -8.75
N LYS A 167 3.17 -34.96 -9.06
CA LYS A 167 3.00 -35.66 -10.37
C LYS A 167 2.44 -34.77 -11.49
N ALA A 168 2.30 -33.49 -11.27
CA ALA A 168 1.64 -32.58 -12.21
C ALA A 168 2.50 -31.38 -12.63
N VAL A 169 3.79 -31.57 -12.80
CA VAL A 169 4.65 -30.59 -13.50
C VAL A 169 5.51 -31.34 -14.49
#